data_c4b862d12fb061bae7b429bb9f3b7922
#
_entry.id   c4b862d12fb061bae7b429bb9f3b7922
#
_cell.length_a   1.000
_cell.length_b   1.000
_cell.length_c   1.000
_cell.angle_alpha   90.00
_cell.angle_beta   90.00
_cell.angle_gamma   90.00
#
_symmetry.space_group_name_H-M   'P 1'
#
loop_
_entity.id
_entity.type
_entity.pdbx_description
1 polymer ?
#
loop_
_entity_poly.entity_id
_entity_poly.type
_entity_poly.pdbx_seq_one_letter_code
_entity_poly.pdbx_strand_id
1 'polypeptide(L)'
;MKKTQKKEDDPKLNWKQNVVLYLHDLLHMMLFMIAVFLVAFRIIVVSGPSMYDTLLDGDYILLLSNVFYHNPQYGDIVVASKKSFDDGKPIIKRVIATEGQTVDIDFEKGVVYVDGTALSEPYTRTATTLWEGTEFPLTVEEGMIFVLGDNRNVSKDSRDPEIGLIDRREVLGKAVFCFFPGREKGELGFDFHRIGGIS
;
A
#
# COMPACT_ATOMS: atom_id res chain seq x y z
N MET A 1 -15.35 -1.89 -69.69
CA MET A 1 -14.23 -2.76 -69.22
C MET A 1 -14.28 -2.85 -67.69
N LYS A 2 -14.78 -3.96 -67.14
CA LYS A 2 -14.78 -4.23 -65.69
C LYS A 2 -13.42 -4.85 -65.33
N LYS A 3 -12.60 -4.14 -64.54
CA LYS A 3 -11.41 -4.73 -63.92
C LYS A 3 -11.83 -5.65 -62.78
N THR A 4 -11.74 -6.95 -63.00
CA THR A 4 -11.86 -7.99 -61.96
C THR A 4 -10.67 -7.86 -61.02
N GLN A 5 -10.88 -7.40 -59.81
CA GLN A 5 -9.86 -7.48 -58.75
C GLN A 5 -9.68 -8.96 -58.38
N LYS A 6 -8.52 -9.48 -58.68
CA LYS A 6 -8.08 -10.82 -58.27
C LYS A 6 -7.88 -10.79 -56.75
N LYS A 7 -8.76 -11.47 -55.99
CA LYS A 7 -8.58 -11.71 -54.57
C LYS A 7 -7.34 -12.57 -54.42
N GLU A 8 -6.27 -12.00 -53.88
CA GLU A 8 -5.10 -12.81 -53.47
C GLU A 8 -5.58 -13.72 -52.38
N ASP A 9 -5.52 -15.03 -52.64
CA ASP A 9 -5.76 -16.07 -51.65
C ASP A 9 -4.58 -16.05 -50.65
N ASP A 10 -4.82 -15.63 -49.40
CA ASP A 10 -3.87 -15.73 -48.34
C ASP A 10 -3.35 -17.17 -48.22
N PRO A 11 -2.04 -17.40 -48.15
CA PRO A 11 -1.49 -18.74 -48.09
C PRO A 11 -2.00 -19.46 -46.83
N LYS A 12 -2.76 -20.56 -47.03
CA LYS A 12 -3.23 -21.39 -45.91
C LYS A 12 -2.02 -21.96 -45.20
N LEU A 13 -1.73 -21.43 -44.01
CA LEU A 13 -0.64 -21.89 -43.17
C LEU A 13 -0.85 -23.40 -42.78
N ASN A 14 0.24 -24.14 -42.76
CA ASN A 14 0.23 -25.54 -42.28
C ASN A 14 -0.05 -25.50 -40.75
N TRP A 15 -0.69 -26.55 -40.21
CA TRP A 15 -1.03 -26.67 -38.80
C TRP A 15 0.18 -26.41 -37.86
N LYS A 16 1.40 -26.86 -38.25
CA LYS A 16 2.64 -26.59 -37.49
C LYS A 16 2.98 -25.09 -37.44
N GLN A 17 2.79 -24.39 -38.55
CA GLN A 17 3.01 -22.93 -38.62
C GLN A 17 1.97 -22.18 -37.75
N ASN A 18 0.72 -22.61 -37.76
CA ASN A 18 -0.29 -22.06 -36.87
C ASN A 18 0.05 -22.27 -35.39
N VAL A 19 0.52 -23.46 -35.00
CA VAL A 19 0.94 -23.73 -33.62
C VAL A 19 2.09 -22.83 -33.20
N VAL A 20 3.09 -22.62 -34.08
CA VAL A 20 4.21 -21.71 -33.79
C VAL A 20 3.72 -20.27 -33.63
N LEU A 21 2.82 -19.80 -34.47
CA LEU A 21 2.25 -18.47 -34.34
C LEU A 21 1.46 -18.30 -33.04
N TYR A 22 0.62 -19.27 -32.67
CA TYR A 22 -0.11 -19.23 -31.39
C TYR A 22 0.82 -19.22 -30.18
N LEU A 23 1.90 -19.99 -30.20
CA LEU A 23 2.91 -19.99 -29.14
C LEU A 23 3.65 -18.64 -29.06
N HIS A 24 3.95 -18.05 -30.19
CA HIS A 24 4.57 -16.73 -30.28
C HIS A 24 3.63 -15.66 -29.69
N ASP A 25 2.35 -15.66 -30.08
CA ASP A 25 1.37 -14.69 -29.59
C ASP A 25 1.12 -14.89 -28.08
N LEU A 26 1.03 -16.14 -27.62
CA LEU A 26 0.93 -16.46 -26.19
C LEU A 26 2.12 -15.93 -25.41
N LEU A 27 3.34 -16.12 -25.93
CA LEU A 27 4.56 -15.61 -25.30
C LEU A 27 4.54 -14.09 -25.19
N HIS A 28 4.16 -13.38 -26.25
CA HIS A 28 4.07 -11.92 -26.23
C HIS A 28 3.01 -11.42 -25.26
N MET A 29 1.85 -12.07 -25.22
CA MET A 29 0.80 -11.75 -24.27
C MET A 29 1.28 -11.97 -22.81
N MET A 30 1.99 -13.06 -22.56
CA MET A 30 2.56 -13.35 -21.24
C MET A 30 3.62 -12.34 -20.84
N LEU A 31 4.52 -11.97 -21.75
CA LEU A 31 5.53 -10.94 -21.51
C LEU A 31 4.88 -9.57 -21.23
N PHE A 32 3.85 -9.22 -21.98
CA PHE A 32 3.09 -7.98 -21.75
C PHE A 32 2.42 -7.99 -20.38
N MET A 33 1.76 -9.09 -19.99
CA MET A 33 1.14 -9.21 -18.67
C MET A 33 2.18 -9.10 -17.53
N ILE A 34 3.35 -9.74 -17.69
CA ILE A 34 4.44 -9.63 -16.71
C ILE A 34 4.92 -8.18 -16.61
N ALA A 35 5.11 -7.50 -17.75
CA ALA A 35 5.54 -6.10 -17.76
C ALA A 35 4.53 -5.19 -17.04
N VAL A 36 3.23 -5.36 -17.32
CA VAL A 36 2.16 -4.63 -16.62
C VAL A 36 2.18 -4.93 -15.13
N PHE A 37 2.32 -6.20 -14.75
CA PHE A 37 2.38 -6.60 -13.34
C PHE A 37 3.57 -5.95 -12.60
N LEU A 38 4.76 -5.94 -13.22
CA LEU A 38 5.96 -5.34 -12.62
C LEU A 38 5.86 -3.82 -12.47
N VAL A 39 5.09 -3.15 -13.32
CA VAL A 39 4.81 -1.71 -13.18
C VAL A 39 3.73 -1.43 -12.12
N ALA A 40 2.69 -2.27 -12.11
CA ALA A 40 1.53 -2.08 -11.22
C ALA A 40 1.83 -2.47 -9.77
N PHE A 41 2.67 -3.48 -9.56
CA PHE A 41 2.87 -4.06 -8.23
C PHE A 41 4.34 -4.13 -7.85
N ARG A 42 4.58 -4.01 -6.55
CA ARG A 42 5.89 -4.25 -5.92
C ARG A 42 5.73 -5.19 -4.75
N ILE A 43 6.71 -6.05 -4.54
CA ILE A 43 6.78 -6.88 -3.34
C ILE A 43 7.70 -6.18 -2.35
N ILE A 44 7.23 -6.04 -1.12
CA ILE A 44 8.03 -5.51 -0.02
C ILE A 44 7.97 -6.44 1.20
N VAL A 45 8.98 -6.36 2.03
CA VAL A 45 9.04 -7.07 3.31
C VAL A 45 8.83 -6.06 4.42
N VAL A 46 7.86 -6.34 5.29
CA VAL A 46 7.56 -5.51 6.46
C VAL A 46 8.72 -5.61 7.45
N SER A 47 9.17 -4.48 7.98
CA SER A 47 10.21 -4.45 9.01
C SER A 47 9.73 -3.63 10.20
N GLY A 48 9.81 -4.24 11.37
CA GLY A 48 9.48 -3.65 12.66
C GLY A 48 8.03 -3.82 13.11
N PRO A 49 7.74 -3.42 14.35
CA PRO A 49 6.49 -3.74 15.03
C PRO A 49 5.41 -2.65 14.93
N SER A 50 5.62 -1.58 14.16
CA SER A 50 4.74 -0.39 14.17
C SER A 50 3.31 -0.65 13.68
N MET A 51 3.09 -1.74 12.93
CA MET A 51 1.80 -2.12 12.36
C MET A 51 1.20 -3.39 12.98
N TYR A 52 1.74 -3.85 14.14
CA TYR A 52 1.16 -4.99 14.87
C TYR A 52 -0.25 -4.60 15.37
N ASP A 53 -1.26 -5.43 15.27
CA ASP A 53 -1.32 -6.84 14.82
C ASP A 53 -1.64 -6.99 13.31
N THR A 54 -1.87 -5.89 12.59
CA THR A 54 -2.28 -5.93 11.18
C THR A 54 -1.18 -6.49 10.28
N LEU A 55 0.07 -6.00 10.46
CA LEU A 55 1.23 -6.50 9.74
C LEU A 55 2.34 -6.84 10.73
N LEU A 56 2.94 -8.01 10.55
CA LEU A 56 4.04 -8.49 11.39
C LEU A 56 5.40 -8.31 10.71
N ASP A 57 6.42 -8.28 11.52
CA ASP A 57 7.81 -8.27 11.04
C ASP A 57 8.08 -9.50 10.17
N GLY A 58 8.62 -9.28 8.97
CA GLY A 58 8.86 -10.34 7.98
C GLY A 58 7.66 -10.69 7.09
N ASP A 59 6.50 -10.01 7.21
CA ASP A 59 5.41 -10.17 6.24
C ASP A 59 5.87 -9.79 4.84
N TYR A 60 5.60 -10.64 3.84
CA TYR A 60 5.75 -10.31 2.43
C TYR A 60 4.43 -9.80 1.91
N ILE A 61 4.38 -8.53 1.53
CA ILE A 61 3.16 -7.89 1.07
C ILE A 61 3.28 -7.39 -0.37
N LEU A 62 2.15 -7.41 -1.05
CA LEU A 62 1.99 -6.84 -2.38
C LEU A 62 1.56 -5.39 -2.23
N LEU A 63 2.32 -4.50 -2.83
CA LEU A 63 2.08 -3.07 -2.88
C LEU A 63 1.54 -2.70 -4.26
N LEU A 64 0.36 -2.08 -4.32
CA LEU A 64 -0.13 -1.41 -5.51
C LEU A 64 0.65 -0.10 -5.68
N SER A 65 1.41 0.01 -6.77
CA SER A 65 2.29 1.14 -7.05
C SER A 65 1.53 2.47 -7.14
N ASN A 66 2.19 3.56 -6.75
CA ASN A 66 1.70 4.92 -6.91
C ASN A 66 1.40 5.33 -8.38
N VAL A 67 1.85 4.55 -9.37
CA VAL A 67 1.43 4.72 -10.78
C VAL A 67 -0.08 4.50 -10.95
N PHE A 68 -0.70 3.66 -10.11
CA PHE A 68 -2.12 3.32 -10.16
C PHE A 68 -2.89 3.72 -8.90
N TYR A 69 -2.19 4.19 -7.86
CA TYR A 69 -2.78 4.60 -6.59
C TYR A 69 -2.40 6.04 -6.27
N HIS A 70 -3.33 6.97 -6.47
CA HIS A 70 -3.07 8.42 -6.36
C HIS A 70 -3.88 9.13 -5.28
N ASN A 71 -4.90 8.48 -4.73
CA ASN A 71 -5.83 9.12 -3.80
C ASN A 71 -5.97 8.28 -2.51
N PRO A 72 -5.05 8.44 -1.55
CA PRO A 72 -5.14 7.79 -0.24
C PRO A 72 -6.45 8.11 0.45
N GLN A 73 -7.08 7.08 1.02
CA GLN A 73 -8.33 7.17 1.76
C GLN A 73 -8.14 6.71 3.20
N TYR A 74 -9.02 7.14 4.10
CA TYR A 74 -9.07 6.63 5.47
C TYR A 74 -9.08 5.09 5.49
N GLY A 75 -8.25 4.53 6.35
CA GLY A 75 -8.09 3.07 6.49
C GLY A 75 -7.06 2.44 5.57
N ASP A 76 -6.63 3.10 4.50
CA ASP A 76 -5.61 2.57 3.60
C ASP A 76 -4.27 2.41 4.32
N ILE A 77 -3.62 1.26 4.15
CA ILE A 77 -2.25 1.05 4.61
C ILE A 77 -1.31 1.42 3.48
N VAL A 78 -0.51 2.46 3.70
CA VAL A 78 0.38 3.02 2.69
C VAL A 78 1.85 2.82 3.06
N VAL A 79 2.68 2.72 2.04
CA VAL A 79 4.13 2.80 2.16
C VAL A 79 4.55 4.17 1.67
N ALA A 80 5.24 4.92 2.51
CA ALA A 80 5.73 6.25 2.17
C ALA A 80 7.23 6.36 2.45
N SER A 81 7.90 7.26 1.72
CA SER A 81 9.34 7.52 1.88
C SER A 81 9.54 9.02 2.00
N LYS A 82 9.81 9.48 3.22
CA LYS A 82 10.06 10.90 3.53
C LYS A 82 11.56 11.15 3.71
N LYS A 83 12.14 11.97 2.85
CA LYS A 83 13.60 12.24 2.86
C LYS A 83 14.11 12.84 4.17
N SER A 84 13.26 13.57 4.89
CA SER A 84 13.60 14.19 6.18
C SER A 84 13.62 13.18 7.33
N PHE A 85 13.13 11.97 7.13
CA PHE A 85 13.06 10.92 8.14
C PHE A 85 13.87 9.69 7.72
N ASP A 86 14.82 9.26 8.54
CA ASP A 86 15.66 8.06 8.40
C ASP A 86 16.25 7.90 6.97
N ASP A 87 16.82 8.99 6.42
CA ASP A 87 17.40 9.06 5.06
C ASP A 87 16.46 8.60 3.92
N GLY A 88 15.15 8.75 4.13
CA GLY A 88 14.14 8.34 3.16
C GLY A 88 13.80 6.85 3.18
N LYS A 89 14.15 6.15 4.25
CA LYS A 89 13.75 4.76 4.43
C LYS A 89 12.22 4.63 4.44
N PRO A 90 11.67 3.68 3.65
CA PRO A 90 10.23 3.50 3.59
C PRO A 90 9.61 3.13 4.93
N ILE A 91 8.51 3.77 5.27
CA ILE A 91 7.68 3.45 6.44
C ILE A 91 6.31 2.96 5.99
N ILE A 92 5.72 2.08 6.78
CA ILE A 92 4.37 1.55 6.54
C ILE A 92 3.47 2.09 7.63
N LYS A 93 2.38 2.76 7.25
CA LYS A 93 1.41 3.36 8.17
C LYS A 93 0.00 3.30 7.61
N ARG A 94 -0.99 3.46 8.49
CA ARG A 94 -2.41 3.61 8.13
C ARG A 94 -2.77 5.06 7.96
N VAL A 95 -3.50 5.38 6.90
CA VAL A 95 -4.09 6.72 6.67
C VAL A 95 -5.24 6.91 7.64
N ILE A 96 -5.17 7.97 8.44
CA ILE A 96 -6.18 8.34 9.43
C ILE A 96 -7.00 9.54 8.95
N ALA A 97 -6.35 10.50 8.31
CA ALA A 97 -7.04 11.66 7.76
C ALA A 97 -6.36 12.14 6.48
N THR A 98 -7.14 12.80 5.65
CA THR A 98 -6.70 13.40 4.37
C THR A 98 -6.91 14.91 4.39
N GLU A 99 -6.46 15.59 3.34
CA GLU A 99 -6.53 17.04 3.23
C GLU A 99 -7.87 17.65 3.66
N GLY A 100 -7.82 18.76 4.37
CA GLY A 100 -8.98 19.51 4.87
C GLY A 100 -9.59 18.95 6.15
N GLN A 101 -9.28 17.70 6.54
CA GLN A 101 -9.78 17.11 7.78
C GLN A 101 -8.96 17.57 8.99
N THR A 102 -9.60 17.67 10.14
CA THR A 102 -8.96 18.02 11.40
C THR A 102 -8.85 16.80 12.30
N VAL A 103 -7.62 16.48 12.70
CA VAL A 103 -7.32 15.39 13.64
C VAL A 103 -7.16 15.97 15.03
N ASP A 104 -7.74 15.32 16.01
CA ASP A 104 -7.50 15.57 17.43
C ASP A 104 -7.29 14.25 18.17
N ILE A 105 -6.50 14.25 19.25
CA ILE A 105 -6.18 13.03 20.01
C ILE A 105 -6.33 13.33 21.51
N ASP A 106 -7.25 12.62 22.15
CA ASP A 106 -7.34 12.59 23.60
C ASP A 106 -6.39 11.49 24.14
N PHE A 107 -5.18 11.90 24.51
CA PHE A 107 -4.15 10.96 25.00
C PHE A 107 -4.46 10.35 26.36
N GLU A 108 -5.33 10.99 27.15
CA GLU A 108 -5.78 10.43 28.45
C GLU A 108 -6.74 9.26 28.23
N LYS A 109 -7.67 9.40 27.29
CA LYS A 109 -8.60 8.34 26.91
C LYS A 109 -8.05 7.42 25.82
N GLY A 110 -7.00 7.84 25.12
CA GLY A 110 -6.39 7.12 24.00
C GLY A 110 -7.27 7.06 22.75
N VAL A 111 -8.10 8.08 22.52
CA VAL A 111 -9.08 8.14 21.42
C VAL A 111 -8.64 9.15 20.37
N VAL A 112 -8.71 8.74 19.11
CA VAL A 112 -8.45 9.60 17.94
C VAL A 112 -9.78 10.12 17.41
N TYR A 113 -9.83 11.40 17.10
CA TYR A 113 -10.97 12.09 16.49
C TYR A 113 -10.58 12.63 15.12
N VAL A 114 -11.50 12.53 14.17
CA VAL A 114 -11.39 13.20 12.87
C VAL A 114 -12.67 14.01 12.66
N ASP A 115 -12.53 15.31 12.42
CA ASP A 115 -13.62 16.28 12.29
C ASP A 115 -14.59 16.24 13.50
N GLY A 116 -14.03 16.06 14.70
CA GLY A 116 -14.77 15.96 15.95
C GLY A 116 -15.48 14.63 16.19
N THR A 117 -15.36 13.65 15.27
CA THR A 117 -15.96 12.33 15.41
C THR A 117 -14.92 11.32 15.90
N ALA A 118 -15.19 10.62 17.01
CA ALA A 118 -14.33 9.57 17.52
C ALA A 118 -14.25 8.40 16.53
N LEU A 119 -13.04 7.96 16.22
CA LEU A 119 -12.83 6.82 15.33
C LEU A 119 -13.10 5.49 16.06
N SER A 120 -13.67 4.53 15.33
CA SER A 120 -13.70 3.14 15.76
C SER A 120 -12.52 2.40 15.14
N GLU A 121 -11.56 2.00 15.96
CA GLU A 121 -10.28 1.49 15.52
C GLU A 121 -9.98 0.06 16.02
N PRO A 122 -10.76 -0.95 15.57
CA PRO A 122 -10.62 -2.33 16.06
C PRO A 122 -9.30 -2.98 15.66
N TYR A 123 -8.55 -2.37 14.74
CA TYR A 123 -7.25 -2.81 14.25
C TYR A 123 -6.08 -2.37 15.12
N THR A 124 -6.30 -1.49 16.09
CA THR A 124 -5.21 -1.02 16.96
C THR A 124 -4.90 -2.01 18.06
N ARG A 125 -3.62 -2.26 18.28
CA ARG A 125 -3.14 -3.11 19.38
C ARG A 125 -3.38 -2.48 20.75
N THR A 126 -3.23 -1.16 20.85
CA THR A 126 -3.36 -0.39 22.10
C THR A 126 -4.04 0.94 21.85
N ALA A 127 -4.66 1.52 22.88
CA ALA A 127 -5.16 2.88 22.85
C ALA A 127 -4.01 3.90 22.58
N THR A 128 -4.32 5.03 21.95
CA THR A 128 -3.34 6.05 21.55
C THR A 128 -3.00 6.96 22.72
N THR A 129 -2.12 6.52 23.60
CA THR A 129 -1.79 7.27 24.84
C THR A 129 -0.42 7.95 24.79
N LEU A 130 0.42 7.64 23.80
CA LEU A 130 1.74 8.25 23.66
C LEU A 130 1.66 9.51 22.80
N TRP A 131 1.99 10.67 23.40
CA TRP A 131 2.24 11.93 22.68
C TRP A 131 3.70 11.97 22.22
N GLU A 132 3.94 12.36 20.97
CA GLU A 132 5.28 12.33 20.35
C GLU A 132 5.77 13.74 19.94
N GLY A 133 5.07 14.79 20.31
CA GLY A 133 5.52 16.18 20.13
C GLY A 133 4.68 17.03 19.18
N THR A 134 3.82 16.43 18.35
CA THR A 134 2.89 17.20 17.49
C THR A 134 1.75 17.80 18.33
N GLU A 135 1.43 19.07 18.07
CA GLU A 135 0.32 19.77 18.68
C GLU A 135 -1.02 19.40 18.03
N PHE A 136 -2.06 19.25 18.84
CA PHE A 136 -3.45 18.95 18.39
C PHE A 136 -4.43 19.99 18.96
N PRO A 137 -5.56 20.28 18.27
CA PRO A 137 -5.98 19.71 16.99
C PRO A 137 -5.11 20.16 15.81
N LEU A 138 -4.91 19.27 14.81
CA LEU A 138 -4.13 19.49 13.61
C LEU A 138 -5.02 19.36 12.38
N THR A 139 -5.07 20.39 11.53
CA THR A 139 -5.73 20.30 10.22
C THR A 139 -4.75 19.83 9.17
N VAL A 140 -5.14 18.80 8.41
CA VAL A 140 -4.33 18.21 7.34
C VAL A 140 -4.30 19.16 6.13
N GLU A 141 -3.11 19.59 5.74
CA GLU A 141 -2.88 20.52 4.64
C GLU A 141 -3.23 19.90 3.28
N GLU A 142 -3.46 20.76 2.27
CA GLU A 142 -3.71 20.32 0.89
C GLU A 142 -2.57 19.44 0.36
N GLY A 143 -2.91 18.31 -0.26
CA GLY A 143 -1.95 17.35 -0.77
C GLY A 143 -1.29 16.47 0.28
N MET A 144 -1.61 16.65 1.56
CA MET A 144 -1.04 15.88 2.66
C MET A 144 -1.98 14.80 3.18
N ILE A 145 -1.43 13.87 3.95
CA ILE A 145 -2.16 12.88 4.72
C ILE A 145 -1.58 12.79 6.14
N PHE A 146 -2.44 12.48 7.09
CA PHE A 146 -2.06 12.14 8.47
C PHE A 146 -2.11 10.63 8.64
N VAL A 147 -1.04 10.03 9.14
CA VAL A 147 -0.90 8.58 9.22
C VAL A 147 -0.50 8.15 10.63
N LEU A 148 -1.02 7.00 11.07
CA LEU A 148 -0.65 6.36 12.33
C LEU A 148 -0.23 4.90 12.10
N GLY A 149 0.63 4.39 12.99
CA GLY A 149 0.84 2.95 13.08
C GLY A 149 -0.26 2.28 13.89
N ASP A 150 -0.61 1.05 13.57
CA ASP A 150 -1.64 0.30 14.29
C ASP A 150 -1.17 -0.08 15.71
N ASN A 151 0.13 -0.25 15.91
CA ASN A 151 0.75 -0.39 17.24
C ASN A 151 1.08 1.00 17.83
N ARG A 152 0.07 1.70 18.29
CA ARG A 152 0.04 3.12 18.66
C ARG A 152 1.20 3.59 19.54
N ASN A 153 1.53 2.88 20.59
CA ASN A 153 2.53 3.31 21.57
C ASN A 153 3.96 2.83 21.25
N VAL A 154 4.18 2.25 20.06
CA VAL A 154 5.48 1.80 19.56
C VAL A 154 5.84 2.44 18.21
N SER A 155 4.83 2.91 17.48
CA SER A 155 4.99 3.49 16.16
C SER A 155 5.49 4.92 16.23
N LYS A 156 6.56 5.25 15.51
CA LYS A 156 6.84 6.62 15.07
C LYS A 156 5.99 6.91 13.84
N ASP A 157 5.17 7.97 13.89
CA ASP A 157 4.23 8.31 12.84
C ASP A 157 3.93 9.84 12.81
N SER A 158 2.80 10.28 12.27
CA SER A 158 2.51 11.73 12.15
C SER A 158 2.39 12.49 13.47
N ARG A 159 2.40 11.79 14.61
CA ARG A 159 2.50 12.42 15.94
C ARG A 159 3.92 12.91 16.26
N ASP A 160 4.94 12.34 15.61
CA ASP A 160 6.32 12.80 15.73
C ASP A 160 6.59 13.89 14.69
N PRO A 161 7.06 15.10 15.11
CA PRO A 161 7.35 16.19 14.19
C PRO A 161 8.39 15.88 13.10
N GLU A 162 9.26 14.89 13.30
CA GLU A 162 10.22 14.44 12.28
C GLU A 162 9.50 13.77 11.09
N ILE A 163 8.37 13.11 11.35
CA ILE A 163 7.52 12.54 10.31
C ILE A 163 6.44 13.56 9.93
N GLY A 164 5.62 14.03 10.89
CA GLY A 164 4.53 14.98 10.64
C GLY A 164 3.58 14.51 9.54
N LEU A 165 3.01 15.45 8.80
CA LEU A 165 2.19 15.14 7.63
C LEU A 165 3.05 14.55 6.50
N ILE A 166 2.49 13.60 5.76
CA ILE A 166 3.11 12.95 4.60
C ILE A 166 2.52 13.57 3.33
N ASP A 167 3.38 14.04 2.44
CA ASP A 167 2.96 14.46 1.10
C ASP A 167 2.49 13.24 0.29
N ARG A 168 1.35 13.30 -0.38
CA ARG A 168 0.84 12.21 -1.23
C ARG A 168 1.85 11.78 -2.30
N ARG A 169 2.74 12.67 -2.74
CA ARG A 169 3.82 12.38 -3.69
C ARG A 169 4.93 11.51 -3.10
N GLU A 170 5.05 11.49 -1.77
CA GLU A 170 5.99 10.62 -1.04
C GLU A 170 5.42 9.20 -0.83
N VAL A 171 4.13 8.97 -1.14
CA VAL A 171 3.51 7.66 -1.07
C VAL A 171 3.99 6.80 -2.23
N LEU A 172 4.62 5.67 -1.92
CA LEU A 172 5.13 4.71 -2.90
C LEU A 172 4.03 3.76 -3.41
N GLY A 173 2.96 3.59 -2.62
CA GLY A 173 1.80 2.78 -2.96
C GLY A 173 1.01 2.31 -1.73
N LYS A 174 -0.04 1.52 -2.01
CA LYS A 174 -0.95 0.93 -1.02
C LYS A 174 -0.66 -0.56 -0.84
N ALA A 175 -0.56 -1.02 0.40
CA ALA A 175 -0.51 -2.45 0.73
C ALA A 175 -1.88 -3.07 0.46
N VAL A 176 -1.93 -4.12 -0.37
CA VAL A 176 -3.20 -4.72 -0.81
C VAL A 176 -3.34 -6.18 -0.45
N PHE A 177 -2.24 -6.91 -0.30
CA PHE A 177 -2.28 -8.35 -0.06
C PHE A 177 -1.04 -8.83 0.69
N CYS A 178 -1.22 -9.68 1.70
CA CYS A 178 -0.14 -10.43 2.35
C CYS A 178 -0.10 -11.84 1.74
N PHE A 179 1.01 -12.18 1.08
CA PHE A 179 1.12 -13.48 0.40
C PHE A 179 2.04 -14.47 1.12
N PHE A 180 2.88 -13.99 2.04
CA PHE A 180 3.63 -14.84 2.95
C PHE A 180 3.72 -14.16 4.33
N PRO A 181 3.21 -14.81 5.39
CA PRO A 181 3.18 -14.22 6.72
C PRO A 181 4.58 -14.22 7.36
N GLY A 182 4.91 -13.11 8.00
CA GLY A 182 5.97 -13.01 8.98
C GLY A 182 5.55 -13.61 10.32
N ARG A 183 6.26 -13.27 11.37
CA ARG A 183 5.94 -13.73 12.72
C ARG A 183 6.30 -12.68 13.77
N GLU A 184 5.57 -12.67 14.85
CA GLU A 184 5.94 -11.87 16.00
C GLU A 184 7.19 -12.46 16.66
N LYS A 185 8.06 -11.58 17.17
CA LYS A 185 9.33 -11.99 17.81
C LYS A 185 9.04 -12.88 19.02
N GLY A 186 9.56 -14.10 18.99
CA GLY A 186 9.39 -15.09 20.06
C GLY A 186 8.33 -16.16 19.79
N GLU A 187 7.52 -16.02 18.74
CA GLU A 187 6.59 -17.04 18.31
C GLU A 187 7.26 -18.14 17.49
N LEU A 188 6.76 -19.38 17.64
CA LEU A 188 7.17 -20.53 16.86
C LEU A 188 6.14 -20.79 15.75
N GLY A 189 6.61 -20.80 14.49
CA GLY A 189 5.78 -21.07 13.31
C GLY A 189 5.26 -19.82 12.59
N PHE A 190 4.56 -20.07 11.48
CA PHE A 190 3.94 -19.05 10.65
C PHE A 190 2.43 -19.24 10.68
N ASP A 191 1.70 -18.14 10.84
CA ASP A 191 0.24 -18.15 10.75
C ASP A 191 -0.21 -17.90 9.30
N PHE A 192 -0.42 -18.97 8.54
CA PHE A 192 -0.86 -18.89 7.15
C PHE A 192 -2.30 -18.40 6.98
N HIS A 193 -3.11 -18.29 8.06
CA HIS A 193 -4.44 -17.67 7.99
C HIS A 193 -4.38 -16.18 7.68
N ARG A 194 -3.22 -15.55 7.87
CA ARG A 194 -2.96 -14.14 7.55
C ARG A 194 -2.72 -13.87 6.06
N ILE A 195 -2.63 -14.92 5.23
CA ILE A 195 -2.56 -14.74 3.77
C ILE A 195 -3.91 -14.24 3.28
N GLY A 196 -3.92 -13.04 2.71
CA GLY A 196 -5.16 -12.43 2.24
C GLY A 196 -5.05 -10.94 1.96
N GLY A 197 -6.21 -10.34 1.67
CA GLY A 197 -6.32 -8.89 1.51
C GLY A 197 -6.01 -8.15 2.81
N ILE A 198 -5.34 -7.01 2.68
CA ILE A 198 -4.99 -6.11 3.79
C ILE A 198 -6.01 -4.97 3.81
N SER A 199 -6.65 -4.74 4.96
CA SER A 199 -7.66 -3.69 5.16
C SER A 199 -7.48 -2.97 6.50
#